data_4f790da75233cd6df676158edf2c50dc
#
_entry.id   4f790da75233cd6df676158edf2c50dc
#
_cell.length_a   1.000
_cell.length_b   1.000
_cell.length_c   1.000
_cell.angle_alpha   90.00
_cell.angle_beta   90.00
_cell.angle_gamma   90.00
#
_symmetry.space_group_name_H-M   'P 1'
#
loop_
_entity.id
_entity.type
_entity.pdbx_description
1 polymer ?
#
loop_
_entity_poly.entity_id
_entity_poly.type
_entity_poly.pdbx_seq_one_letter_code
_entity_poly.pdbx_strand_id
1 'polypeptide(L)'
;VENGQYPFFTCAERPFNIDSYAFDTEALLISGNGANLGYINYYKGKFNAYQRTYVLDHFSVNIQYVKWALKVLLPKRIAIEKSSSNTPYIVLSTLADLKIPIPNNSKQNHIANLMQSFERELSNQLALNDLYNKQKQYMLRQMFI
;
A
#
# COMPACT_ATOMS: atom_id res chain seq x y z
N VAL A 1 -19.58 6.85 0.98
CA VAL A 1 -20.70 6.89 1.95
C VAL A 1 -20.12 6.64 3.33
N GLU A 2 -20.39 7.49 4.32
CA GLU A 2 -19.78 7.38 5.66
C GLU A 2 -20.06 6.04 6.35
N ASN A 3 -21.15 5.38 6.01
CA ASN A 3 -21.62 4.12 6.61
C ASN A 3 -21.56 2.92 5.64
N GLY A 4 -20.77 2.98 4.57
CA GLY A 4 -20.66 1.87 3.64
C GLY A 4 -20.02 0.63 4.27
N GLN A 5 -20.45 -0.56 3.82
CA GLN A 5 -20.03 -1.84 4.38
C GLN A 5 -18.66 -2.34 3.85
N TYR A 6 -18.24 -1.84 2.68
CA TYR A 6 -17.07 -2.35 1.98
C TYR A 6 -16.01 -1.27 1.80
N PRO A 7 -14.72 -1.62 1.87
CA PRO A 7 -13.66 -0.68 1.53
C PRO A 7 -13.74 -0.27 0.06
N PHE A 8 -13.53 1.01 -0.18
CA PHE A 8 -13.43 1.59 -1.51
C PHE A 8 -12.05 2.19 -1.70
N PHE A 9 -11.22 1.50 -2.45
CA PHE A 9 -9.85 1.92 -2.71
C PHE A 9 -9.80 2.93 -3.85
N THR A 10 -9.32 4.10 -3.53
CA THR A 10 -9.06 5.19 -4.46
C THR A 10 -7.54 5.41 -4.56
N CYS A 11 -7.12 6.53 -5.11
CA CYS A 11 -5.71 6.93 -5.06
C CYS A 11 -5.29 7.61 -3.75
N ALA A 12 -6.09 7.48 -2.69
CA ALA A 12 -5.74 7.87 -1.32
C ALA A 12 -5.00 6.73 -0.61
N GLU A 13 -4.25 7.06 0.45
CA GLU A 13 -3.54 6.06 1.25
C GLU A 13 -4.49 5.13 2.00
N ARG A 14 -5.61 5.68 2.48
CA ARG A 14 -6.65 4.91 3.20
C ARG A 14 -7.89 4.79 2.34
N PRO A 15 -8.55 3.61 2.36
CA PRO A 15 -9.80 3.42 1.64
C PRO A 15 -10.93 4.23 2.28
N PHE A 16 -11.88 4.63 1.47
CA PHE A 16 -13.19 5.09 1.90
C PHE A 16 -14.15 3.91 2.09
N ASN A 17 -15.40 4.17 2.38
CA ASN A 17 -16.45 3.15 2.49
C ASN A 17 -17.48 3.31 1.37
N ILE A 18 -18.00 2.18 0.88
CA ILE A 18 -19.05 2.12 -0.16
C ILE A 18 -20.03 0.98 0.14
N ASP A 19 -21.26 1.08 -0.37
CA ASP A 19 -22.32 0.11 -0.09
C ASP A 19 -22.29 -1.14 -0.98
N SER A 20 -21.46 -1.13 -2.02
CA SER A 20 -21.34 -2.25 -2.96
C SER A 20 -19.89 -2.67 -3.14
N TYR A 21 -19.70 -3.93 -3.51
CA TYR A 21 -18.37 -4.43 -3.88
C TYR A 21 -18.35 -4.91 -5.33
N ALA A 22 -17.22 -4.79 -5.98
CA ALA A 22 -16.96 -5.31 -7.31
C ALA A 22 -15.97 -6.48 -7.30
N PHE A 23 -15.21 -6.63 -6.22
CA PHE A 23 -14.17 -7.65 -6.07
C PHE A 23 -14.37 -8.42 -4.77
N ASP A 24 -14.08 -9.72 -4.81
CA ASP A 24 -13.97 -10.58 -3.62
C ASP A 24 -12.73 -11.46 -3.81
N THR A 25 -11.59 -10.94 -3.43
CA THR A 25 -10.29 -11.56 -3.72
C THR A 25 -9.20 -11.04 -2.79
N GLU A 26 -8.03 -11.65 -2.86
CA GLU A 26 -6.80 -11.17 -2.24
C GLU A 26 -5.99 -10.39 -3.28
N ALA A 27 -5.73 -9.12 -3.03
CA ALA A 27 -5.15 -8.23 -4.01
C ALA A 27 -4.15 -7.22 -3.44
N LEU A 28 -3.27 -6.76 -4.33
CA LEU A 28 -2.54 -5.50 -4.18
C LEU A 28 -3.27 -4.41 -4.97
N LEU A 29 -3.40 -3.24 -4.37
CA LEU A 29 -4.08 -2.10 -4.97
C LEU A 29 -3.09 -0.96 -5.10
N ILE A 30 -2.89 -0.51 -6.34
CA ILE A 30 -1.86 0.49 -6.67
C ILE A 30 -2.52 1.77 -7.16
N SER A 31 -2.21 2.88 -6.51
CA SER A 31 -2.68 4.20 -6.91
C SER A 31 -2.06 4.62 -8.23
N GLY A 32 -2.90 4.80 -9.25
CA GLY A 32 -2.47 5.09 -10.62
C GLY A 32 -2.24 6.56 -10.93
N ASN A 33 -2.62 7.49 -10.05
CA ASN A 33 -2.43 8.93 -10.24
C ASN A 33 -2.41 9.70 -8.92
N GLY A 34 -2.25 11.02 -9.02
CA GLY A 34 -2.35 11.94 -7.90
C GLY A 34 -1.11 11.98 -7.01
N ALA A 35 -1.27 12.56 -5.82
CA ALA A 35 -0.18 12.77 -4.87
C ALA A 35 0.42 11.45 -4.35
N ASN A 36 -0.40 10.39 -4.30
CA ASN A 36 0.01 9.07 -3.83
C ASN A 36 0.30 8.10 -4.99
N LEU A 37 0.72 8.62 -6.12
CA LEU A 37 1.07 7.80 -7.29
C LEU A 37 2.04 6.67 -6.92
N GLY A 38 1.66 5.43 -7.22
CA GLY A 38 2.45 4.24 -6.91
C GLY A 38 2.30 3.71 -5.47
N TYR A 39 1.46 4.31 -4.64
CA TYR A 39 1.16 3.78 -3.30
C TYR A 39 0.49 2.41 -3.41
N ILE A 40 0.92 1.47 -2.56
CA ILE A 40 0.49 0.07 -2.60
C ILE A 40 -0.27 -0.26 -1.34
N ASN A 41 -1.54 -0.63 -1.48
CA ASN A 41 -2.37 -1.25 -0.44
C ASN A 41 -2.46 -2.75 -0.65
N TYR A 42 -2.70 -3.49 0.43
CA TYR A 42 -3.04 -4.90 0.42
C TYR A 42 -4.41 -5.09 1.06
N TYR A 43 -5.25 -5.93 0.46
CA TYR A 43 -6.54 -6.29 1.03
C TYR A 43 -6.96 -7.70 0.60
N LYS A 44 -7.68 -8.38 1.50
CA LYS A 44 -8.29 -9.70 1.24
C LYS A 44 -9.74 -9.66 1.67
N GLY A 45 -10.65 -9.89 0.75
CA GLY A 45 -12.09 -9.89 0.98
C GLY A 45 -12.87 -9.09 -0.07
N LYS A 46 -14.04 -8.61 0.33
CA LYS A 46 -14.95 -7.84 -0.54
C LYS A 46 -14.60 -6.37 -0.51
N PHE A 47 -14.38 -5.77 -1.68
CA PHE A 47 -14.04 -4.36 -1.83
C PHE A 47 -14.47 -3.81 -3.18
N ASN A 48 -14.34 -2.50 -3.32
CA ASN A 48 -14.46 -1.82 -4.60
C ASN A 48 -13.22 -0.96 -4.85
N ALA A 49 -12.95 -0.65 -6.11
CA ALA A 49 -11.82 0.16 -6.51
C ALA A 49 -12.24 1.24 -7.52
N TYR A 50 -11.67 2.43 -7.36
CA TYR A 50 -11.84 3.51 -8.32
C TYR A 50 -11.09 3.21 -9.62
N GLN A 51 -11.60 3.70 -10.73
CA GLN A 51 -11.08 3.40 -12.09
C GLN A 51 -9.60 3.74 -12.32
N ARG A 52 -8.98 4.54 -11.46
CA ARG A 52 -7.56 4.89 -11.51
C ARG A 52 -6.71 4.11 -10.49
N THR A 53 -7.31 3.12 -9.86
CA THR A 53 -6.63 2.19 -8.95
C THR A 53 -6.46 0.85 -9.65
N TYR A 54 -5.22 0.39 -9.77
CA TYR A 54 -4.93 -0.92 -10.35
C TYR A 54 -5.11 -2.00 -9.29
N VAL A 55 -5.88 -3.03 -9.64
CA VAL A 55 -6.12 -4.22 -8.80
C VAL A 55 -5.30 -5.36 -9.37
N LEU A 56 -4.31 -5.84 -8.60
CA LEU A 56 -3.49 -6.99 -8.95
C LEU A 56 -3.91 -8.16 -8.06
N ASP A 57 -4.42 -9.22 -8.65
CA ASP A 57 -4.86 -10.41 -7.95
C ASP A 57 -4.43 -11.71 -8.65
N HIS A 58 -4.92 -12.86 -8.18
CA HIS A 58 -4.58 -14.17 -8.74
C HIS A 58 -3.07 -14.45 -8.82
N PHE A 59 -2.36 -14.15 -7.74
CA PHE A 59 -0.92 -14.37 -7.67
C PHE A 59 -0.58 -15.86 -7.65
N SER A 60 0.35 -16.29 -8.50
CA SER A 60 0.97 -17.63 -8.47
C SER A 60 2.18 -17.71 -7.53
N VAL A 61 2.57 -16.61 -6.94
CA VAL A 61 3.71 -16.45 -6.02
C VAL A 61 3.26 -15.77 -4.74
N ASN A 62 4.13 -15.69 -3.73
CA ASN A 62 3.79 -15.05 -2.46
C ASN A 62 3.45 -13.58 -2.67
N ILE A 63 2.20 -13.19 -2.41
CA ILE A 63 1.70 -11.82 -2.61
C ILE A 63 2.44 -10.80 -1.75
N GLN A 64 2.82 -11.16 -0.52
CA GLN A 64 3.57 -10.27 0.37
C GLN A 64 4.98 -10.02 -0.16
N TYR A 65 5.63 -11.06 -0.72
CA TYR A 65 6.90 -10.88 -1.41
C TYR A 65 6.77 -9.91 -2.59
N VAL A 66 5.76 -10.07 -3.43
CA VAL A 66 5.51 -9.16 -4.57
C VAL A 66 5.25 -7.74 -4.09
N LYS A 67 4.47 -7.55 -3.03
CA LYS A 67 4.23 -6.24 -2.42
C LYS A 67 5.55 -5.53 -2.07
N TRP A 68 6.48 -6.21 -1.42
CA TRP A 68 7.77 -5.64 -1.04
C TRP A 68 8.68 -5.39 -2.22
N ALA A 69 8.71 -6.30 -3.20
CA ALA A 69 9.43 -6.11 -4.44
C ALA A 69 8.92 -4.88 -5.21
N LEU A 70 7.62 -4.69 -5.30
CA LEU A 70 7.00 -3.52 -5.92
C LEU A 70 7.32 -2.22 -5.18
N LYS A 71 7.37 -2.23 -3.86
CA LYS A 71 7.76 -1.05 -3.06
C LYS A 71 9.17 -0.54 -3.39
N VAL A 72 10.05 -1.42 -3.84
CA VAL A 72 11.42 -1.06 -4.27
C VAL A 72 11.49 -0.72 -5.77
N LEU A 73 10.87 -1.53 -6.60
CA LEU A 73 11.02 -1.46 -8.05
C LEU A 73 10.10 -0.44 -8.73
N LEU A 74 8.87 -0.32 -8.25
CA LEU A 74 7.87 0.57 -8.86
C LEU A 74 8.26 2.05 -8.80
N PRO A 75 8.77 2.61 -7.69
CA PRO A 75 9.23 3.99 -7.66
C PRO A 75 10.32 4.28 -8.69
N LYS A 76 11.25 3.35 -8.90
CA LYS A 76 12.32 3.46 -9.89
C LYS A 76 11.76 3.48 -11.31
N ARG A 77 10.80 2.60 -11.61
CA ARG A 77 10.12 2.55 -12.90
C ARG A 77 9.37 3.83 -13.20
N ILE A 78 8.61 4.34 -12.22
CA ILE A 78 7.86 5.60 -12.34
C ILE A 78 8.82 6.77 -12.60
N ALA A 79 9.95 6.83 -11.89
CA ALA A 79 10.94 7.88 -12.07
C ALA A 79 11.52 7.90 -13.49
N ILE A 80 11.82 6.72 -14.07
CA ILE A 80 12.30 6.57 -15.44
C ILE A 80 11.23 7.06 -16.46
N GLU A 81 10.00 6.64 -16.28
CA GLU A 81 8.89 7.03 -17.18
C GLU A 81 8.58 8.52 -17.10
N LYS A 82 8.62 9.12 -15.92
CA LYS A 82 8.47 10.57 -15.74
C LYS A 82 9.56 11.37 -16.45
N SER A 83 10.79 10.87 -16.44
CA SER A 83 11.90 11.56 -17.13
C SER A 83 11.76 11.54 -18.64
N SER A 84 11.07 10.54 -19.20
CA SER A 84 10.93 10.36 -20.65
C SER A 84 9.64 10.95 -21.20
N SER A 85 8.53 11.01 -20.45
CA SER A 85 7.22 11.36 -20.98
C SER A 85 6.47 12.44 -20.20
N ASN A 86 7.00 12.88 -19.07
CA ASN A 86 6.34 13.85 -18.18
C ASN A 86 4.88 13.45 -17.78
N THR A 87 4.59 12.16 -17.76
CA THR A 87 3.25 11.60 -17.51
C THR A 87 2.95 11.55 -16.03
N PRO A 88 1.87 12.19 -15.53
CA PRO A 88 1.56 12.25 -14.10
C PRO A 88 0.76 11.04 -13.61
N TYR A 89 0.73 9.93 -14.32
CA TYR A 89 -0.06 8.73 -14.03
C TYR A 89 0.67 7.45 -14.48
N ILE A 90 0.31 6.33 -13.86
CA ILE A 90 0.74 4.99 -14.27
C ILE A 90 -0.18 4.51 -15.40
N VAL A 91 0.41 3.91 -16.44
CA VAL A 91 -0.31 3.18 -17.48
C VAL A 91 -0.20 1.68 -17.23
N LEU A 92 -1.05 0.88 -17.90
CA LEU A 92 -1.06 -0.58 -17.69
C LEU A 92 0.32 -1.20 -17.94
N SER A 93 1.02 -0.78 -18.98
CA SER A 93 2.35 -1.29 -19.33
C SER A 93 3.41 -0.99 -18.26
N THR A 94 3.26 0.06 -17.46
CA THR A 94 4.15 0.33 -16.32
C THR A 94 4.20 -0.85 -15.35
N LEU A 95 3.05 -1.47 -15.10
CA LEU A 95 2.93 -2.63 -14.21
C LEU A 95 3.12 -3.95 -14.95
N ALA A 96 2.51 -4.11 -16.13
CA ALA A 96 2.55 -5.35 -16.90
C ALA A 96 3.96 -5.72 -17.36
N ASP A 97 4.77 -4.72 -17.71
CA ASP A 97 6.13 -4.91 -18.22
C ASP A 97 7.20 -4.84 -17.13
N LEU A 98 6.80 -4.59 -15.89
CA LEU A 98 7.74 -4.55 -14.76
C LEU A 98 8.23 -5.95 -14.43
N LYS A 99 9.53 -6.17 -14.57
CA LYS A 99 10.17 -7.45 -14.25
C LYS A 99 10.53 -7.51 -12.77
N ILE A 100 10.00 -8.54 -12.09
CA ILE A 100 10.27 -8.81 -10.69
C ILE A 100 11.06 -10.12 -10.60
N PRO A 101 12.23 -10.15 -9.94
CA PRO A 101 12.96 -11.39 -9.71
C PRO A 101 12.14 -12.29 -8.77
N ILE A 102 11.92 -13.54 -9.14
CA ILE A 102 11.15 -14.51 -8.36
C ILE A 102 12.10 -15.60 -7.86
N PRO A 103 12.54 -15.56 -6.59
CA PRO A 103 13.31 -16.63 -5.99
C PRO A 103 12.42 -17.86 -5.70
N ASN A 104 13.01 -18.93 -5.17
CA ASN A 104 12.23 -20.09 -4.73
C ASN A 104 11.25 -19.73 -3.59
N ASN A 105 10.26 -20.59 -3.36
CA ASN A 105 9.20 -20.34 -2.38
C ASN A 105 9.72 -20.10 -0.96
N SER A 106 10.74 -20.84 -0.54
CA SER A 106 11.35 -20.70 0.78
C SER A 106 11.91 -19.28 0.99
N LYS A 107 12.63 -18.79 0.00
CA LYS A 107 13.21 -17.44 0.02
C LYS A 107 12.14 -16.35 -0.06
N GLN A 108 11.10 -16.55 -0.88
CA GLN A 108 9.95 -15.62 -0.92
C GLN A 108 9.31 -15.49 0.45
N ASN A 109 9.01 -16.62 1.10
CA ASN A 109 8.37 -16.65 2.41
C ASN A 109 9.27 -16.02 3.49
N HIS A 110 10.57 -16.29 3.45
CA HIS A 110 11.53 -15.71 4.38
C HIS A 110 11.56 -14.18 4.26
N ILE A 111 11.68 -13.67 3.05
CA ILE A 111 11.69 -12.21 2.81
C ILE A 111 10.37 -11.59 3.23
N ALA A 112 9.23 -12.18 2.86
CA ALA A 112 7.91 -11.68 3.23
C ALA A 112 7.74 -11.61 4.75
N ASN A 113 8.09 -12.66 5.48
CA ASN A 113 7.98 -12.72 6.93
C ASN A 113 8.90 -11.72 7.63
N LEU A 114 10.14 -11.61 7.15
CA LEU A 114 11.12 -10.66 7.69
C LEU A 114 10.63 -9.21 7.53
N MET A 115 10.17 -8.85 6.34
CA MET A 115 9.67 -7.50 6.07
C MET A 115 8.39 -7.19 6.84
N GLN A 116 7.48 -8.14 7.00
CA GLN A 116 6.30 -7.98 7.86
C GLN A 116 6.68 -7.76 9.32
N SER A 117 7.70 -8.44 9.81
CA SER A 117 8.20 -8.24 11.18
C SER A 117 8.75 -6.83 11.38
N PHE A 118 9.52 -6.33 10.43
CA PHE A 118 10.03 -4.95 10.47
C PHE A 118 8.89 -3.91 10.39
N GLU A 119 7.91 -4.13 9.54
CA GLU A 119 6.76 -3.23 9.42
C GLU A 119 5.96 -3.17 10.73
N ARG A 120 5.75 -4.31 11.37
CA ARG A 120 5.09 -4.41 12.68
C ARG A 120 5.88 -3.69 13.77
N GLU A 121 7.19 -3.90 13.83
CA GLU A 121 8.06 -3.24 14.81
C GLU A 121 8.05 -1.73 14.61
N LEU A 122 8.19 -1.26 13.37
CA LEU A 122 8.10 0.16 13.06
C LEU A 122 6.75 0.76 13.48
N SER A 123 5.66 0.08 13.21
CA SER A 123 4.31 0.49 13.61
C SER A 123 4.18 0.60 15.13
N ASN A 124 4.73 -0.37 15.87
CA ASN A 124 4.74 -0.35 17.33
C ASN A 124 5.56 0.82 17.88
N GLN A 125 6.73 1.11 17.29
CA GLN A 125 7.57 2.23 17.70
C GLN A 125 6.90 3.59 17.43
N LEU A 126 6.23 3.74 16.29
CA LEU A 126 5.48 4.95 15.96
C LEU A 126 4.30 5.17 16.93
N ALA A 127 3.56 4.10 17.28
CA ALA A 127 2.48 4.17 18.26
C ALA A 127 2.99 4.56 19.64
N LEU A 128 4.12 4.01 20.08
CA LEU A 128 4.76 4.32 21.36
C LEU A 128 5.23 5.78 21.40
N ASN A 129 5.84 6.26 20.32
CA ASN A 129 6.25 7.66 20.20
C ASN A 129 5.05 8.63 20.28
N ASP A 130 3.93 8.29 19.65
CA ASP A 130 2.70 9.08 19.73
C ASP A 130 2.16 9.15 21.18
N LEU A 131 2.16 8.02 21.91
CA LEU A 131 1.78 7.98 23.31
C LEU A 131 2.69 8.84 24.20
N TYR A 132 4.00 8.80 24.00
CA TYR A 132 4.94 9.64 24.73
C TYR A 132 4.72 11.12 24.44
N ASN A 133 4.44 11.48 23.21
CA ASN A 133 4.14 12.87 22.84
C ASN A 133 2.85 13.38 23.50
N LYS A 134 1.80 12.56 23.53
CA LYS A 134 0.54 12.86 24.24
C LYS A 134 0.76 13.02 25.74
N GLN A 135 1.52 12.14 26.36
CA GLN A 135 1.87 12.23 27.78
C GLN A 135 2.66 13.50 28.09
N LYS A 136 3.66 13.82 27.26
CA LYS A 136 4.44 15.05 27.37
C LYS A 136 3.53 16.30 27.31
N GLN A 137 2.62 16.36 26.35
CA GLN A 137 1.67 17.45 26.21
C GLN A 137 0.76 17.59 27.42
N TYR A 138 0.25 16.47 27.94
CA TYR A 138 -0.55 16.46 29.16
C TYR A 138 0.23 17.03 30.36
N MET A 139 1.45 16.56 30.60
CA MET A 139 2.30 17.04 31.68
C MET A 139 2.60 18.54 31.57
N LEU A 140 2.94 19.01 30.39
CA LEU A 140 3.19 20.44 30.15
C LEU A 140 1.95 21.30 30.50
N ARG A 141 0.77 20.85 30.13
CA ARG A 141 -0.49 21.54 30.51
C ARG A 141 -0.69 21.59 32.00
N GLN A 142 -0.36 20.50 32.71
CA GLN A 142 -0.48 20.48 34.19
C GLN A 142 0.53 21.39 34.89
N MET A 143 1.72 21.54 34.31
CA MET A 143 2.80 22.33 34.90
C MET A 143 2.66 23.84 34.66
N PHE A 144 2.02 24.25 33.59
CA PHE A 144 1.95 25.65 33.14
C PHE A 144 0.52 26.23 33.04
N ILE A 145 -0.41 25.68 33.77
CA ILE A 145 -1.76 26.24 33.93
C ILE A 145 -1.78 27.28 35.05
#